data_a28ecd7590f20950c91bf7baa8ed6dd3
#
_entry.id   a28ecd7590f20950c91bf7baa8ed6dd3
#
_cell.length_a   1.000
_cell.length_b   1.000
_cell.length_c   1.000
_cell.angle_alpha   90.00
_cell.angle_beta   90.00
_cell.angle_gamma   90.00
#
_symmetry.space_group_name_H-M   'P 1'
#
loop_
_entity.id
_entity.type
_entity.pdbx_description
1 polymer ?
#
loop_
_entity_poly.entity_id
_entity_poly.type
_entity_poly.pdbx_seq_one_letter_code
_entity_poly.pdbx_strand_id
1 'polypeptide(L)'
;MSRTATIRIESDTRTALARGRRSFSRAWRTGKDQGSDFTFESPAALFRSLTPARWAAIERLQALGPSTLRGLARALDRDVKSVHRDIHALMDIGLVEKDDSGNVRVPFSRIRTEFELLPRQAA
;
A
#
# COMPACT_ATOMS: atom_id res chain seq x y z
N MET A 1 11.21 -14.55 -0.91
CA MET A 1 11.88 -13.40 -0.30
C MET A 1 10.85 -12.42 0.27
N SER A 2 11.19 -11.88 1.43
CA SER A 2 10.32 -10.92 2.09
C SER A 2 10.47 -9.53 1.47
N ARG A 3 9.35 -8.90 1.17
CA ARG A 3 9.31 -7.50 0.77
C ARG A 3 8.58 -6.73 1.84
N THR A 4 9.05 -5.53 2.11
CA THR A 4 8.43 -4.65 3.09
C THR A 4 7.91 -3.40 2.40
N ALA A 5 6.66 -3.06 2.67
CA ALA A 5 6.10 -1.78 2.28
C ALA A 5 6.10 -0.87 3.49
N THR A 6 6.48 0.37 3.32
CA THR A 6 6.42 1.37 4.37
C THR A 6 5.52 2.51 3.92
N ILE A 7 4.50 2.78 4.71
CA ILE A 7 3.55 3.86 4.43
C ILE A 7 3.88 5.00 5.37
N ARG A 8 4.10 6.18 4.80
CA ARG A 8 4.51 7.37 5.55
C ARG A 8 3.67 8.56 5.17
N ILE A 9 3.66 9.53 6.06
CA ILE A 9 3.04 10.81 5.79
C ILE A 9 4.13 11.86 5.73
N GLU A 10 4.14 12.62 4.64
CA GLU A 10 5.15 13.63 4.41
C GLU A 10 4.46 14.87 3.86
N SER A 11 4.41 15.91 4.68
CA SER A 11 3.78 17.16 4.29
C SER A 11 4.67 18.01 3.38
N ASP A 12 5.96 17.70 3.33
CA ASP A 12 6.93 18.40 2.50
C ASP A 12 7.17 17.61 1.21
N THR A 13 6.63 18.11 0.12
CA THR A 13 6.74 17.46 -1.18
C THR A 13 8.19 17.27 -1.61
N ARG A 14 9.05 18.24 -1.30
CA ARG A 14 10.46 18.15 -1.64
C ARG A 14 11.13 16.97 -0.92
N THR A 15 10.87 16.83 0.36
CA THR A 15 11.40 15.72 1.15
C THR A 15 10.88 14.38 0.63
N ALA A 16 9.61 14.31 0.30
CA ALA A 16 9.01 13.10 -0.24
C ALA A 16 9.67 12.69 -1.56
N LEU A 17 9.90 13.63 -2.46
CA LEU A 17 10.57 13.37 -3.73
C LEU A 17 12.01 12.91 -3.54
N ALA A 18 12.73 13.55 -2.62
CA ALA A 18 14.12 13.16 -2.35
C ALA A 18 14.19 11.76 -1.77
N ARG A 19 13.26 11.42 -0.88
CA ARG A 19 13.19 10.08 -0.30
C ARG A 19 12.90 9.02 -1.36
N GLY A 20 11.96 9.31 -2.27
CA GLY A 20 11.64 8.41 -3.36
C GLY A 20 12.83 8.18 -4.28
N ARG A 21 13.56 9.25 -4.60
CA ARG A 21 14.75 9.14 -5.44
C ARG A 21 15.83 8.30 -4.78
N ARG A 22 16.01 8.44 -3.48
CA ARG A 22 17.00 7.63 -2.76
C ARG A 22 16.66 6.16 -2.77
N SER A 23 15.40 5.82 -2.56
CA SER A 23 14.95 4.43 -2.63
C SER A 23 15.20 3.84 -4.01
N PHE A 24 14.83 4.57 -5.05
CA PHE A 24 15.02 4.13 -6.42
C PHE A 24 16.50 3.93 -6.74
N SER A 25 17.34 4.89 -6.37
CA SER A 25 18.78 4.82 -6.65
C SER A 25 19.42 3.63 -5.95
N ARG A 26 19.00 3.35 -4.72
CA ARG A 26 19.54 2.22 -3.97
C ARG A 26 19.17 0.91 -4.64
N ALA A 27 17.90 0.74 -5.02
CA ALA A 27 17.45 -0.48 -5.69
C ALA A 27 18.19 -0.68 -7.01
N TRP A 28 18.37 0.38 -7.76
CA TRP A 28 19.07 0.33 -9.03
C TRP A 28 20.52 -0.14 -8.86
N ARG A 29 21.22 0.44 -7.87
CA ARG A 29 22.63 0.12 -7.68
C ARG A 29 22.87 -1.27 -7.15
N THR A 30 22.02 -1.77 -6.25
CA THR A 30 22.25 -3.07 -5.61
C THR A 30 21.62 -4.22 -6.36
N GLY A 31 20.63 -3.94 -7.20
CA GLY A 31 19.86 -4.98 -7.86
C GLY A 31 19.02 -5.83 -6.91
N LYS A 32 18.90 -5.40 -5.67
CA LYS A 32 18.12 -6.10 -4.65
C LYS A 32 16.83 -5.34 -4.37
N ASP A 33 15.82 -6.07 -3.93
CA ASP A 33 14.58 -5.47 -3.51
C ASP A 33 14.81 -4.72 -2.20
N GLN A 34 14.69 -3.41 -2.25
CA GLN A 34 14.90 -2.53 -1.10
C GLN A 34 13.61 -2.22 -0.35
N GLY A 35 12.51 -2.85 -0.77
CA GLY A 35 11.21 -2.51 -0.22
C GLY A 35 10.60 -1.34 -0.99
N SER A 36 9.41 -0.97 -0.62
CA SER A 36 8.66 0.09 -1.29
C SER A 36 8.18 1.11 -0.28
N ASP A 37 8.27 2.37 -0.67
CA ASP A 37 7.77 3.48 0.14
C ASP A 37 6.52 4.05 -0.51
N PHE A 38 5.50 4.28 0.30
CA PHE A 38 4.24 4.88 -0.12
C PHE A 38 4.05 6.13 0.74
N THR A 39 3.94 7.27 0.11
CA THR A 39 3.91 8.54 0.82
C THR A 39 2.61 9.27 0.57
N PHE A 40 2.00 9.75 1.64
CA PHE A 40 0.78 10.54 1.60
C PHE A 40 1.06 11.92 2.19
N GLU A 41 0.33 12.91 1.72
CA GLU A 41 0.55 14.30 2.14
C GLU A 41 0.11 14.57 3.57
N SER A 42 -0.89 13.83 4.06
CA SER A 42 -1.49 14.07 5.36
C SER A 42 -2.17 12.81 5.88
N PRO A 43 -2.45 12.74 7.18
CA PRO A 43 -3.27 11.63 7.70
C PRO A 43 -4.63 11.56 7.01
N ALA A 44 -5.25 12.69 6.72
CA ALA A 44 -6.54 12.72 6.03
C ALA A 44 -6.44 12.08 4.64
N ALA A 45 -5.38 12.40 3.90
CA ALA A 45 -5.16 11.82 2.58
C ALA A 45 -4.96 10.30 2.68
N LEU A 46 -4.18 9.86 3.67
CA LEU A 46 -3.96 8.44 3.91
C LEU A 46 -5.29 7.72 4.17
N PHE A 47 -6.10 8.22 5.08
CA PHE A 47 -7.33 7.53 5.45
C PHE A 47 -8.44 7.63 4.40
N ARG A 48 -8.37 8.62 3.51
CA ARG A 48 -9.28 8.66 2.36
C ARG A 48 -8.95 7.56 1.35
N SER A 49 -7.68 7.28 1.18
CA SER A 49 -7.22 6.25 0.24
C SER A 49 -7.27 4.86 0.84
N LEU A 50 -6.89 4.75 2.10
CA LEU A 50 -6.85 3.47 2.81
C LEU A 50 -7.92 3.48 3.90
N THR A 51 -9.17 3.26 3.46
CA THR A 51 -10.33 3.19 4.35
C THR A 51 -10.27 1.90 5.19
N PRO A 52 -11.03 1.82 6.28
CA PRO A 52 -11.10 0.58 7.06
C PRO A 52 -11.44 -0.64 6.21
N ALA A 53 -12.34 -0.51 5.23
CA ALA A 53 -12.69 -1.63 4.36
C ALA A 53 -11.51 -2.07 3.51
N ARG A 54 -10.69 -1.12 3.05
CA ARG A 54 -9.51 -1.43 2.25
C ARG A 54 -8.41 -2.04 3.10
N TRP A 55 -8.23 -1.58 4.33
CA TRP A 55 -7.30 -2.21 5.26
C TRP A 55 -7.69 -3.66 5.52
N ALA A 56 -8.97 -3.92 5.74
CA ALA A 56 -9.46 -5.28 5.95
C ALA A 56 -9.19 -6.15 4.72
N ALA A 57 -9.34 -5.59 3.52
CA ALA A 57 -9.06 -6.32 2.28
C ALA A 57 -7.56 -6.64 2.16
N ILE A 58 -6.69 -5.70 2.51
CA ILE A 58 -5.23 -5.93 2.51
C ILE A 58 -4.88 -7.05 3.48
N GLU A 59 -5.36 -6.99 4.71
CA GLU A 59 -5.09 -8.01 5.72
C GLU A 59 -5.52 -9.39 5.25
N ARG A 60 -6.73 -9.48 4.74
CA ARG A 60 -7.27 -10.77 4.32
C ARG A 60 -6.52 -11.33 3.13
N LEU A 61 -6.21 -10.48 2.16
CA LEU A 61 -5.49 -10.89 0.96
C LEU A 61 -4.06 -11.31 1.30
N GLN A 62 -3.42 -10.61 2.23
CA GLN A 62 -2.08 -10.95 2.69
C GLN A 62 -2.07 -12.35 3.32
N ALA A 63 -3.10 -12.67 4.09
CA ALA A 63 -3.21 -13.98 4.73
C ALA A 63 -3.56 -15.09 3.72
N LEU A 64 -4.40 -14.80 2.75
CA LEU A 64 -4.84 -15.80 1.77
C LEU A 64 -3.79 -16.10 0.70
N GLY A 65 -2.98 -15.12 0.36
CA GLY A 65 -2.12 -15.21 -0.81
C GLY A 65 -2.90 -14.92 -2.08
N PRO A 66 -2.31 -15.23 -3.26
CA PRO A 66 -2.99 -14.92 -4.54
C PRO A 66 -4.40 -15.49 -4.59
N SER A 67 -5.36 -14.65 -4.96
CA SER A 67 -6.76 -15.00 -4.91
C SER A 67 -7.53 -14.35 -6.06
N THR A 68 -8.66 -14.97 -6.43
CA THR A 68 -9.58 -14.32 -7.35
C THR A 68 -10.38 -13.27 -6.59
N LEU A 69 -10.92 -12.30 -7.32
CA LEU A 69 -11.78 -11.28 -6.68
C LEU A 69 -13.00 -11.91 -6.03
N ARG A 70 -13.59 -12.92 -6.65
CA ARG A 70 -14.73 -13.61 -6.06
C ARG A 70 -14.36 -14.36 -4.78
N GLY A 71 -13.19 -15.01 -4.78
CA GLY A 71 -12.69 -15.69 -3.60
C GLY A 71 -12.44 -14.74 -2.46
N LEU A 72 -11.83 -13.60 -2.77
CA LEU A 72 -11.58 -12.56 -1.76
C LEU A 72 -12.89 -11.99 -1.23
N ALA A 73 -13.84 -11.70 -2.12
CA ALA A 73 -15.13 -11.16 -1.70
C ALA A 73 -15.86 -12.12 -0.76
N ARG A 74 -15.80 -13.41 -1.06
CA ARG A 74 -16.39 -14.44 -0.21
C ARG A 74 -15.71 -14.46 1.15
N ALA A 75 -14.39 -14.40 1.17
CA ALA A 75 -13.63 -14.39 2.42
C ALA A 75 -13.92 -13.16 3.27
N LEU A 76 -14.22 -12.03 2.64
CA LEU A 76 -14.56 -10.79 3.32
C LEU A 76 -16.05 -10.66 3.65
N ASP A 77 -16.86 -11.58 3.14
CA ASP A 77 -18.32 -11.52 3.25
C ASP A 77 -18.85 -10.18 2.71
N ARG A 78 -18.38 -9.80 1.53
CA ARG A 78 -18.75 -8.56 0.87
C ARG A 78 -19.08 -8.84 -0.59
N ASP A 79 -19.84 -7.94 -1.21
CA ASP A 79 -20.18 -8.11 -2.61
C ASP A 79 -18.96 -7.88 -3.53
N VAL A 80 -18.92 -8.60 -4.64
CA VAL A 80 -17.77 -8.60 -5.55
C VAL A 80 -17.53 -7.21 -6.12
N LYS A 81 -18.59 -6.46 -6.38
CA LYS A 81 -18.49 -5.14 -7.00
C LYS A 81 -17.75 -4.15 -6.09
N SER A 82 -18.07 -4.15 -4.80
CA SER A 82 -17.39 -3.31 -3.82
C SER A 82 -15.94 -3.71 -3.65
N VAL A 83 -15.68 -5.02 -3.58
CA VAL A 83 -14.31 -5.53 -3.43
C VAL A 83 -13.49 -5.19 -4.67
N HIS A 84 -14.08 -5.34 -5.86
CA HIS A 84 -13.43 -4.98 -7.12
C HIS A 84 -12.98 -3.51 -7.10
N ARG A 85 -13.86 -2.62 -6.64
CA ARG A 85 -13.55 -1.19 -6.55
C ARG A 85 -12.40 -0.92 -5.61
N ASP A 86 -12.44 -1.54 -4.41
CA ASP A 86 -11.38 -1.36 -3.42
C ASP A 86 -10.05 -1.93 -3.90
N ILE A 87 -10.07 -3.10 -4.52
CA ILE A 87 -8.84 -3.72 -5.01
C ILE A 87 -8.23 -2.91 -6.15
N HIS A 88 -9.05 -2.36 -7.04
CA HIS A 88 -8.52 -1.50 -8.10
C HIS A 88 -7.89 -0.23 -7.54
N ALA A 89 -8.49 0.37 -6.51
CA ALA A 89 -7.90 1.52 -5.85
C ALA A 89 -6.56 1.16 -5.21
N LEU A 90 -6.47 -0.03 -4.61
CA LEU A 90 -5.23 -0.49 -3.99
C LEU A 90 -4.16 -0.83 -5.03
N MET A 91 -4.56 -1.32 -6.20
CA MET A 91 -3.62 -1.53 -7.32
C MET A 91 -3.07 -0.20 -7.84
N ASP A 92 -3.92 0.82 -7.92
CA ASP A 92 -3.48 2.14 -8.36
C ASP A 92 -2.42 2.73 -7.41
N ILE A 93 -2.54 2.45 -6.12
CA ILE A 93 -1.56 2.88 -5.12
C ILE A 93 -0.29 2.04 -5.21
N GLY A 94 -0.41 0.76 -5.55
CA GLY A 94 0.71 -0.17 -5.64
C GLY A 94 0.79 -1.16 -4.49
N LEU A 95 -0.22 -1.21 -3.62
CA LEU A 95 -0.24 -2.14 -2.50
C LEU A 95 -0.76 -3.52 -2.87
N VAL A 96 -1.45 -3.62 -3.99
CA VAL A 96 -1.95 -4.88 -4.53
C VAL A 96 -1.51 -4.96 -5.98
N GLU A 97 -1.18 -6.15 -6.42
CA GLU A 97 -0.85 -6.36 -7.83
C GLU A 97 -1.58 -7.59 -8.36
N LYS A 98 -1.70 -7.66 -9.68
CA LYS A 98 -2.26 -8.81 -10.35
C LYS A 98 -1.11 -9.66 -10.88
N ASP A 99 -1.18 -10.97 -10.66
CA ASP A 99 -0.15 -11.87 -11.17
C ASP A 99 -0.49 -12.34 -12.59
N ASP A 100 0.38 -13.16 -13.17
CA ASP A 100 0.23 -13.64 -14.54
C ASP A 100 -1.00 -14.51 -14.72
N SER A 101 -1.49 -15.12 -13.66
CA SER A 101 -2.69 -15.95 -13.68
C SER A 101 -3.98 -15.13 -13.55
N GLY A 102 -3.86 -13.83 -13.34
CA GLY A 102 -5.01 -12.97 -13.16
C GLY A 102 -5.50 -12.88 -11.72
N ASN A 103 -4.80 -13.50 -10.79
CA ASN A 103 -5.12 -13.38 -9.37
C ASN A 103 -4.56 -12.09 -8.80
N VAL A 104 -5.20 -11.57 -7.77
CA VAL A 104 -4.70 -10.40 -7.05
C VAL A 104 -3.95 -10.85 -5.81
N ARG A 105 -2.94 -10.11 -5.44
CA ARG A 105 -2.12 -10.45 -4.27
C ARG A 105 -1.51 -9.20 -3.65
N VAL A 106 -1.16 -9.29 -2.37
CA VAL A 106 -0.34 -8.30 -1.68
C VAL A 106 1.10 -8.80 -1.78
N PRO A 107 1.97 -8.10 -2.54
CA PRO A 107 3.34 -8.61 -2.75
C PRO A 107 4.28 -8.37 -1.57
N PHE A 108 3.75 -7.88 -0.45
CA PHE A 108 4.56 -7.55 0.72
C PHE A 108 4.25 -8.49 1.86
N SER A 109 5.30 -9.04 2.46
CA SER A 109 5.15 -9.87 3.66
C SER A 109 4.95 -9.01 4.89
N ARG A 110 5.35 -7.74 4.84
CA ARG A 110 5.23 -6.80 5.93
C ARG A 110 4.82 -5.44 5.40
N ILE A 111 3.83 -4.84 6.04
CA ILE A 111 3.41 -3.47 5.74
C ILE A 111 3.53 -2.67 7.03
N ARG A 112 4.41 -1.68 7.03
CA ARG A 112 4.61 -0.78 8.16
C ARG A 112 3.94 0.54 7.82
N THR A 113 3.25 1.10 8.81
CA THR A 113 2.64 2.41 8.68
C THR A 113 3.11 3.23 9.86
N GLU A 114 3.74 4.38 9.58
CA GLU A 114 4.27 5.22 10.65
C GLU A 114 4.14 6.68 10.28
N PHE A 115 3.73 7.47 11.26
CA PHE A 115 3.74 8.92 11.15
C PHE A 115 3.64 9.51 12.54
N GLU A 116 4.02 10.79 12.63
CA GLU A 116 3.93 11.54 13.86
C GLU A 116 3.04 12.75 13.64
N LEU A 117 2.28 13.09 14.65
CA LEU A 117 1.52 14.35 14.67
C LEU A 117 2.23 15.30 15.60
N LEU A 118 2.78 16.36 15.03
CA LEU A 118 3.47 17.39 15.80
C LEU A 118 2.65 18.67 15.76
N PRO A 119 2.58 19.41 16.88
CA PRO A 119 1.88 20.69 16.86
C PRO A 119 2.45 21.59 15.78
N ARG A 120 1.59 22.20 14.99
CA ARG A 120 2.03 23.17 14.00
C ARG A 120 2.56 24.38 14.73
N GLN A 121 3.77 24.79 14.38
CA GLN A 121 4.28 26.03 14.94
C GLN A 121 3.53 27.18 14.33
N ALA A 122 3.13 28.14 15.16
CA ALA A 122 2.49 29.34 14.70
C ALA A 122 3.46 30.10 13.81
N ALA A 123 3.00 30.47 12.63
CA ALA A 123 3.83 31.21 11.69
C ALA A 123 3.94 32.66 12.14
#